data_e70b0d94bd82ba72310c023d9a83b045
#
_entry.id   e70b0d94bd82ba72310c023d9a83b045
#
_cell.length_a   1.000
_cell.length_b   1.000
_cell.length_c   1.000
_cell.angle_alpha   90.00
_cell.angle_beta   90.00
_cell.angle_gamma   90.00
#
_symmetry.space_group_name_H-M   'P 1'
#
loop_
_entity.id
_entity.type
_entity.pdbx_description
1 polymer ?
#
loop_
_entity_poly.entity_id
_entity_poly.type
_entity_poly.pdbx_seq_one_letter_code
_entity_poly.pdbx_strand_id
1 'polypeptide(L)'
;MSGELFPRERADPAPGAVLLPDWLSAAEQRELVDACRTWARPPAGMRTTVLPTGGVMSVRTVCLGWHWYPYGYARTVVDGDGDGEPVKPFPDELRALTRRALADAYGQGLAEVTGASGYEPDVALVNHYPHGARMGLHRDREERIDAPVVSLSLGDTALFRLGNTETRTRPWTDLELRSGDLLVFGGPSRFAYHGVVRTLPDTADPALGLVGRLNITVRQSGLDRPDRREGGRPPGAPIDRPGRREFPDGEET
;
A
#
# COMPACT_ATOMS: atom_id res chain seq x y z
N MET A 1 -25.09 -12.82 -10.19
CA MET A 1 -25.30 -11.93 -9.03
C MET A 1 -25.78 -12.80 -7.89
N SER A 2 -24.88 -13.26 -7.01
CA SER A 2 -25.27 -13.85 -5.72
C SER A 2 -25.59 -12.67 -4.80
N GLY A 3 -26.88 -12.30 -4.74
CA GLY A 3 -27.33 -11.29 -3.79
C GLY A 3 -27.13 -11.85 -2.37
N GLU A 4 -26.18 -11.30 -1.63
CA GLU A 4 -26.20 -11.47 -0.19
C GLU A 4 -27.50 -10.88 0.33
N LEU A 5 -28.23 -11.65 1.12
CA LEU A 5 -29.52 -11.26 1.69
C LEU A 5 -29.41 -10.09 2.69
N PHE A 6 -28.18 -9.80 3.14
CA PHE A 6 -27.88 -8.72 4.09
C PHE A 6 -26.63 -7.96 3.65
N PRO A 7 -26.58 -6.63 3.84
CA PRO A 7 -25.37 -5.85 3.65
C PRO A 7 -24.23 -6.40 4.53
N ARG A 8 -23.01 -6.37 4.00
CA ARG A 8 -21.81 -6.67 4.82
C ARG A 8 -21.63 -5.57 5.86
N GLU A 9 -21.39 -5.96 7.09
CA GLU A 9 -21.23 -5.00 8.19
C GLU A 9 -19.77 -4.59 8.39
N ARG A 10 -19.58 -3.43 9.00
CA ARG A 10 -18.28 -3.00 9.53
C ARG A 10 -17.68 -4.12 10.39
N ALA A 11 -16.37 -4.32 10.25
CA ALA A 11 -15.62 -5.24 11.09
C ALA A 11 -14.38 -4.58 11.65
N ASP A 12 -14.00 -4.95 12.87
CA ASP A 12 -12.76 -4.56 13.53
C ASP A 12 -11.87 -5.82 13.68
N PRO A 13 -11.13 -6.22 12.61
CA PRO A 13 -10.44 -7.51 12.55
C PRO A 13 -9.28 -7.65 13.53
N ALA A 14 -8.73 -6.54 14.00
CA ALA A 14 -7.70 -6.44 15.02
C ALA A 14 -7.76 -5.06 15.71
N PRO A 15 -7.17 -4.87 16.89
CA PRO A 15 -7.11 -3.57 17.54
C PRO A 15 -6.47 -2.50 16.64
N GLY A 16 -7.21 -1.43 16.34
CA GLY A 16 -6.78 -0.36 15.44
C GLY A 16 -6.90 -0.69 13.94
N ALA A 17 -7.49 -1.82 13.59
CA ALA A 17 -7.83 -2.16 12.20
C ALA A 17 -9.35 -2.14 12.00
N VAL A 18 -9.81 -1.49 10.94
CA VAL A 18 -11.22 -1.30 10.60
C VAL A 18 -11.45 -1.64 9.14
N LEU A 19 -12.41 -2.51 8.88
CA LEU A 19 -12.93 -2.83 7.56
C LEU A 19 -14.32 -2.20 7.38
N LEU A 20 -14.47 -1.35 6.37
CA LEU A 20 -15.76 -0.82 5.94
C LEU A 20 -16.09 -1.41 4.57
N PRO A 21 -16.98 -2.41 4.50
CA PRO A 21 -17.41 -3.01 3.24
C PRO A 21 -18.21 -2.02 2.39
N ASP A 22 -18.08 -2.13 1.06
CA ASP A 22 -18.85 -1.35 0.07
C ASP A 22 -18.79 0.19 0.30
N TRP A 23 -17.66 0.67 0.85
CA TRP A 23 -17.48 2.07 1.24
C TRP A 23 -17.44 3.04 0.04
N LEU A 24 -16.85 2.60 -1.08
CA LEU A 24 -16.86 3.37 -2.33
C LEU A 24 -18.13 3.05 -3.12
N SER A 25 -18.86 4.05 -3.51
CA SER A 25 -19.94 3.91 -4.49
C SER A 25 -19.44 3.42 -5.85
N ALA A 26 -20.30 2.86 -6.68
CA ALA A 26 -19.94 2.43 -8.02
C ALA A 26 -19.40 3.58 -8.91
N ALA A 27 -19.83 4.82 -8.68
CA ALA A 27 -19.31 5.99 -9.37
C ALA A 27 -17.86 6.29 -8.96
N GLU A 28 -17.58 6.34 -7.67
CA GLU A 28 -16.23 6.56 -7.13
C GLU A 28 -15.25 5.46 -7.53
N GLN A 29 -15.71 4.21 -7.57
CA GLN A 29 -14.87 3.11 -8.05
C GLN A 29 -14.45 3.32 -9.53
N ARG A 30 -15.38 3.74 -10.41
CA ARG A 30 -15.05 4.04 -11.82
C ARG A 30 -14.08 5.19 -11.95
N GLU A 31 -14.32 6.29 -11.24
CA GLU A 31 -13.44 7.47 -11.22
C GLU A 31 -12.02 7.10 -10.77
N LEU A 32 -11.89 6.29 -9.71
CA LEU A 32 -10.59 5.82 -9.22
C LEU A 32 -9.91 4.88 -10.21
N VAL A 33 -10.63 3.99 -10.87
CA VAL A 33 -10.05 3.11 -11.92
C VAL A 33 -9.51 3.95 -13.07
N ASP A 34 -10.22 4.99 -13.51
CA ASP A 34 -9.76 5.88 -14.59
C ASP A 34 -8.57 6.74 -14.14
N ALA A 35 -8.55 7.21 -12.91
CA ALA A 35 -7.40 7.86 -12.31
C ALA A 35 -6.17 6.92 -12.27
N CYS A 36 -6.35 5.68 -11.81
CA CYS A 36 -5.29 4.67 -11.81
C CYS A 36 -4.74 4.40 -13.22
N ARG A 37 -5.58 4.34 -14.25
CA ARG A 37 -5.14 4.22 -15.66
C ARG A 37 -4.27 5.41 -16.09
N THR A 38 -4.64 6.60 -15.65
CA THR A 38 -3.88 7.82 -15.93
C THR A 38 -2.53 7.82 -15.21
N TRP A 39 -2.51 7.46 -13.93
CA TRP A 39 -1.26 7.39 -13.15
C TRP A 39 -0.33 6.28 -13.64
N ALA A 40 -0.88 5.19 -14.17
CA ALA A 40 -0.12 4.07 -14.71
C ALA A 40 0.67 4.41 -16.01
N ARG A 41 0.37 5.53 -16.68
CA ARG A 41 1.04 5.93 -17.93
C ARG A 41 2.46 6.45 -17.68
N PRO A 42 3.38 6.28 -18.64
CA PRO A 42 4.68 6.96 -18.61
C PRO A 42 4.53 8.49 -18.54
N PRO A 43 5.58 9.25 -18.10
CA PRO A 43 6.76 8.76 -17.39
C PRO A 43 6.42 8.35 -15.95
N ALA A 44 7.34 7.69 -15.24
CA ALA A 44 7.14 7.18 -13.88
C ALA A 44 5.83 6.37 -13.72
N GLY A 45 5.52 5.52 -14.69
CA GLY A 45 4.28 4.75 -14.77
C GLY A 45 4.31 3.45 -13.98
N MET A 46 3.35 2.56 -14.32
CA MET A 46 3.22 1.24 -13.72
C MET A 46 4.41 0.36 -14.08
N ARG A 47 5.09 -0.20 -13.09
CA ARG A 47 6.29 -1.01 -13.24
C ARG A 47 6.25 -2.29 -12.42
N THR A 48 7.14 -3.21 -12.76
CA THR A 48 7.42 -4.42 -12.00
C THR A 48 8.68 -4.19 -11.17
N THR A 49 8.62 -4.47 -9.88
CA THR A 49 9.76 -4.29 -8.97
C THR A 49 10.57 -5.58 -8.88
N VAL A 50 11.89 -5.45 -9.00
CA VAL A 50 12.86 -6.52 -8.76
C VAL A 50 13.40 -6.38 -7.34
N LEU A 51 13.28 -7.43 -6.55
CA LEU A 51 13.80 -7.46 -5.19
C LEU A 51 15.33 -7.60 -5.18
N PRO A 52 16.03 -7.15 -4.13
CA PRO A 52 17.49 -7.29 -4.02
C PRO A 52 17.99 -8.74 -4.10
N THR A 53 17.13 -9.70 -3.79
CA THR A 53 17.41 -11.14 -3.92
C THR A 53 17.26 -11.68 -5.35
N GLY A 54 16.95 -10.81 -6.33
CA GLY A 54 16.69 -11.19 -7.72
C GLY A 54 15.26 -11.67 -8.00
N GLY A 55 14.42 -11.81 -6.97
CA GLY A 55 13.01 -12.15 -7.15
C GLY A 55 12.22 -11.01 -7.82
N VAL A 56 11.31 -11.37 -8.73
CA VAL A 56 10.44 -10.43 -9.41
C VAL A 56 9.07 -10.43 -8.73
N MET A 57 8.57 -9.26 -8.36
CA MET A 57 7.23 -9.14 -7.79
C MET A 57 6.17 -9.47 -8.85
N SER A 58 5.17 -10.28 -8.50
CA SER A 58 4.02 -10.56 -9.36
C SER A 58 3.03 -9.40 -9.44
N VAL A 59 3.15 -8.45 -8.53
CA VAL A 59 2.36 -7.22 -8.45
C VAL A 59 3.11 -6.10 -9.16
N ARG A 60 2.40 -5.34 -9.98
CA ARG A 60 2.93 -4.14 -10.62
C ARG A 60 2.50 -2.93 -9.82
N THR A 61 3.38 -1.92 -9.73
CA THR A 61 3.11 -0.76 -8.86
C THR A 61 3.42 0.54 -9.59
N VAL A 62 2.58 1.56 -9.41
CA VAL A 62 2.92 2.96 -9.64
C VAL A 62 2.85 3.72 -8.33
N CYS A 63 3.79 4.62 -8.10
CA CYS A 63 3.89 5.42 -6.89
C CYS A 63 3.50 6.88 -7.17
N LEU A 64 2.88 7.52 -6.16
CA LEU A 64 2.50 8.93 -6.18
C LEU A 64 3.06 9.62 -4.93
N GLY A 65 3.60 10.83 -5.08
CA GLY A 65 4.23 11.61 -4.03
C GLY A 65 5.67 11.20 -3.75
N TRP A 66 5.88 9.96 -3.35
CA TRP A 66 7.19 9.34 -3.17
C TRP A 66 7.26 8.02 -3.92
N HIS A 67 8.37 7.75 -4.56
CA HIS A 67 8.67 6.47 -5.19
C HIS A 67 9.14 5.48 -4.13
N TRP A 68 8.36 4.42 -3.92
CA TRP A 68 8.77 3.30 -3.10
C TRP A 68 9.65 2.34 -3.92
N TYR A 69 10.75 1.94 -3.35
CA TYR A 69 11.57 0.82 -3.80
C TYR A 69 11.91 -0.07 -2.60
N PRO A 70 12.36 -1.31 -2.79
CA PRO A 70 12.66 -2.18 -1.66
C PRO A 70 13.56 -1.50 -0.63
N TYR A 71 12.99 -1.32 0.58
CA TYR A 71 13.61 -0.71 1.77
C TYR A 71 13.80 0.82 1.74
N GLY A 72 13.07 1.54 0.90
CA GLY A 72 13.22 2.99 0.91
C GLY A 72 12.26 3.77 0.02
N TYR A 73 12.42 5.10 0.07
CA TYR A 73 11.69 6.06 -0.72
C TYR A 73 12.62 7.04 -1.42
N ALA A 74 12.24 7.52 -2.60
CA ALA A 74 12.94 8.55 -3.37
C ALA A 74 11.95 9.53 -4.02
N ARG A 75 12.43 10.72 -4.43
CA ARG A 75 11.64 11.69 -5.20
C ARG A 75 11.69 11.43 -6.71
N THR A 76 12.55 10.53 -7.14
CA THR A 76 12.67 10.07 -8.52
C THR A 76 12.48 8.57 -8.58
N VAL A 77 12.07 8.05 -9.72
CA VAL A 77 12.02 6.62 -9.99
C VAL A 77 13.44 6.07 -10.03
N VAL A 78 13.70 5.00 -9.32
CA VAL A 78 15.05 4.39 -9.19
C VAL A 78 15.11 2.96 -9.74
N ASP A 79 14.02 2.49 -10.38
CA ASP A 79 13.93 1.16 -10.97
C ASP A 79 13.01 1.17 -12.21
N GLY A 80 13.24 0.24 -13.13
CA GLY A 80 12.43 0.06 -14.35
C GLY A 80 12.64 1.15 -15.41
N ASP A 81 11.68 1.25 -16.34
CA ASP A 81 11.76 2.10 -17.53
C ASP A 81 11.65 3.61 -17.24
N GLY A 82 11.40 4.00 -16.01
CA GLY A 82 11.31 5.42 -15.60
C GLY A 82 12.44 5.85 -14.68
N ASP A 83 13.57 5.15 -14.69
CA ASP A 83 14.72 5.47 -13.84
C ASP A 83 15.22 6.91 -14.06
N GLY A 84 15.27 7.68 -12.96
CA GLY A 84 15.61 9.08 -12.97
C GLY A 84 14.45 10.06 -13.19
N GLU A 85 13.28 9.60 -13.64
CA GLU A 85 12.11 10.47 -13.81
C GLU A 85 11.54 10.93 -12.45
N PRO A 86 11.04 12.17 -12.34
CA PRO A 86 10.34 12.61 -11.15
C PRO A 86 9.11 11.75 -10.88
N VAL A 87 8.90 11.38 -9.62
CA VAL A 87 7.66 10.69 -9.23
C VAL A 87 6.45 11.62 -9.42
N LYS A 88 5.33 11.06 -9.83
CA LYS A 88 4.08 11.83 -9.96
C LYS A 88 3.68 12.46 -8.63
N PRO A 89 3.13 13.70 -8.62
CA PRO A 89 2.68 14.35 -7.40
C PRO A 89 1.56 13.52 -6.72
N PHE A 90 1.44 13.67 -5.41
CA PHE A 90 0.32 13.08 -4.67
C PHE A 90 -0.97 13.86 -4.98
N PRO A 91 -2.04 13.21 -5.47
CA PRO A 91 -3.25 13.89 -5.94
C PRO A 91 -4.09 14.47 -4.79
N ASP A 92 -4.67 15.66 -4.98
CA ASP A 92 -5.51 16.30 -3.96
C ASP A 92 -6.85 15.57 -3.76
N GLU A 93 -7.42 14.98 -4.80
CA GLU A 93 -8.61 14.15 -4.71
C GLU A 93 -8.37 12.91 -3.84
N LEU A 94 -7.20 12.29 -3.94
CA LEU A 94 -6.84 11.16 -3.10
C LEU A 94 -6.58 11.59 -1.65
N ARG A 95 -6.08 12.82 -1.45
CA ARG A 95 -5.93 13.43 -0.12
C ARG A 95 -7.29 13.61 0.57
N ALA A 96 -8.27 14.19 -0.15
CA ALA A 96 -9.62 14.38 0.36
C ALA A 96 -10.30 13.03 0.68
N LEU A 97 -10.18 12.06 -0.22
CA LEU A 97 -10.73 10.72 -0.04
C LEU A 97 -10.13 10.02 1.19
N THR A 98 -8.82 10.14 1.38
CA THR A 98 -8.12 9.54 2.51
C THR A 98 -8.55 10.15 3.85
N ARG A 99 -8.75 11.48 3.91
CA ARG A 99 -9.26 12.14 5.12
C ARG A 99 -10.68 11.65 5.47
N ARG A 100 -11.55 11.50 4.47
CA ARG A 100 -12.89 10.92 4.66
C ARG A 100 -12.78 9.48 5.17
N ALA A 101 -11.93 8.65 4.57
CA ALA A 101 -11.72 7.27 4.97
C ALA A 101 -11.33 7.14 6.46
N LEU A 102 -10.41 7.98 6.92
CA LEU A 102 -9.97 7.97 8.32
C LEU A 102 -11.08 8.47 9.28
N ALA A 103 -11.83 9.49 8.88
CA ALA A 103 -12.95 9.99 9.66
C ALA A 103 -14.04 8.92 9.82
N ASP A 104 -14.38 8.21 8.74
CA ASP A 104 -15.40 7.16 8.75
C ASP A 104 -14.91 5.91 9.53
N ALA A 105 -13.62 5.59 9.44
CA ALA A 105 -13.05 4.44 10.15
C ALA A 105 -12.93 4.67 11.66
N TYR A 106 -12.44 5.82 12.09
CA TYR A 106 -12.07 6.05 13.48
C TYR A 106 -12.98 7.05 14.21
N GLY A 107 -13.74 7.89 13.50
CA GLY A 107 -14.62 8.88 14.13
C GLY A 107 -13.89 9.73 15.18
N GLN A 108 -14.41 9.75 16.42
CA GLN A 108 -13.81 10.52 17.52
C GLN A 108 -12.44 9.97 17.97
N GLY A 109 -12.12 8.69 17.69
CA GLY A 109 -10.83 8.07 17.99
C GLY A 109 -9.70 8.44 16.99
N LEU A 110 -10.01 9.26 15.98
CA LEU A 110 -9.03 9.60 14.93
C LEU A 110 -7.75 10.24 15.51
N ALA A 111 -7.87 11.13 16.47
CA ALA A 111 -6.73 11.81 17.09
C ALA A 111 -5.79 10.85 17.85
N GLU A 112 -6.33 9.75 18.37
CA GLU A 112 -5.54 8.72 19.09
C GLU A 112 -4.61 7.96 18.15
N VAL A 113 -5.02 7.77 16.89
CA VAL A 113 -4.27 7.01 15.88
C VAL A 113 -3.43 7.89 14.95
N THR A 114 -3.77 9.19 14.81
CA THR A 114 -3.04 10.13 13.94
C THR A 114 -2.16 11.10 14.69
N GLY A 115 -2.36 11.22 16.02
CA GLY A 115 -1.74 12.23 16.86
C GLY A 115 -2.29 13.64 16.63
N ALA A 116 -1.83 14.59 17.44
CA ALA A 116 -2.33 15.99 17.47
C ALA A 116 -2.07 16.77 16.16
N SER A 117 -1.11 16.35 15.34
CA SER A 117 -0.78 17.02 14.07
C SER A 117 -1.71 16.66 12.91
N GLY A 118 -2.68 15.77 13.15
CA GLY A 118 -3.56 15.27 12.10
C GLY A 118 -2.84 14.36 11.09
N TYR A 119 -3.57 14.03 10.01
CA TYR A 119 -3.08 13.13 8.96
C TYR A 119 -2.91 13.89 7.63
N GLU A 120 -1.69 13.92 7.13
CA GLU A 120 -1.34 14.54 5.85
C GLU A 120 -0.67 13.47 4.95
N PRO A 121 -1.46 12.79 4.09
CA PRO A 121 -0.92 11.75 3.21
C PRO A 121 -0.02 12.34 2.15
N ASP A 122 1.10 11.66 1.89
CA ASP A 122 2.12 12.09 0.93
C ASP A 122 2.67 10.93 0.08
N VAL A 123 2.21 9.70 0.33
CA VAL A 123 2.57 8.49 -0.42
C VAL A 123 1.32 7.73 -0.82
N ALA A 124 1.22 7.35 -2.09
CA ALA A 124 0.29 6.31 -2.52
C ALA A 124 0.99 5.28 -3.40
N LEU A 125 0.71 4.01 -3.11
CA LEU A 125 1.11 2.87 -3.93
C LEU A 125 -0.14 2.32 -4.60
N VAL A 126 -0.22 2.43 -5.92
CA VAL A 126 -1.28 1.81 -6.71
C VAL A 126 -0.76 0.47 -7.21
N ASN A 127 -1.24 -0.59 -6.60
CA ASN A 127 -0.81 -1.97 -6.85
C ASN A 127 -1.80 -2.67 -7.78
N HIS A 128 -1.33 -3.12 -8.93
CA HIS A 128 -2.10 -3.97 -9.83
C HIS A 128 -1.71 -5.43 -9.65
N TYR A 129 -2.72 -6.24 -9.37
CA TYR A 129 -2.61 -7.70 -9.23
C TYR A 129 -3.23 -8.35 -10.47
N PRO A 130 -2.43 -8.79 -11.45
CA PRO A 130 -2.89 -9.71 -12.49
C PRO A 130 -3.43 -11.02 -11.87
N HIS A 131 -4.15 -11.82 -12.65
CA HIS A 131 -4.61 -13.12 -12.18
C HIS A 131 -3.44 -13.96 -11.67
N GLY A 132 -3.62 -14.58 -10.50
CA GLY A 132 -2.59 -15.38 -9.83
C GLY A 132 -1.52 -14.58 -9.07
N ALA A 133 -1.54 -13.26 -9.13
CA ALA A 133 -0.61 -12.44 -8.35
C ALA A 133 -0.93 -12.52 -6.85
N ARG A 134 0.14 -12.41 -6.07
CA ARG A 134 0.08 -12.43 -4.61
C ARG A 134 1.14 -11.52 -4.01
N MET A 135 0.97 -11.17 -2.75
CA MET A 135 1.96 -10.42 -1.99
C MET A 135 2.22 -11.15 -0.67
N GLY A 136 3.47 -11.56 -0.46
CA GLY A 136 3.87 -12.25 0.77
C GLY A 136 3.67 -11.37 2.00
N LEU A 137 3.64 -11.99 3.18
CA LEU A 137 3.54 -11.25 4.45
C LEU A 137 4.75 -10.34 4.63
N HIS A 138 4.49 -9.05 4.76
CA HIS A 138 5.47 -8.00 4.98
C HIS A 138 4.94 -7.00 6.00
N ARG A 139 5.76 -6.03 6.36
CA ARG A 139 5.40 -4.87 7.19
C ARG A 139 5.84 -3.61 6.48
N ASP A 140 5.02 -2.58 6.55
CA ASP A 140 5.35 -1.24 6.11
C ASP A 140 6.17 -0.53 7.20
N ARG A 141 7.47 -0.35 6.96
CA ARG A 141 8.43 0.15 7.96
C ARG A 141 9.32 1.29 7.47
N GLU A 142 9.14 1.66 6.22
CA GLU A 142 9.98 2.66 5.58
C GLU A 142 9.55 4.09 5.91
N GLU A 143 8.36 4.27 6.51
CA GLU A 143 7.85 5.55 6.99
C GLU A 143 8.53 5.95 8.32
N ARG A 144 8.66 7.27 8.53
CA ARG A 144 9.25 7.84 9.73
C ARG A 144 8.25 8.10 10.87
N ILE A 145 6.98 7.88 10.60
CA ILE A 145 5.88 8.10 11.55
C ILE A 145 4.92 6.92 11.53
N ASP A 146 4.22 6.71 12.64
CA ASP A 146 3.33 5.58 12.86
C ASP A 146 1.87 5.89 12.45
N ALA A 147 1.69 6.77 11.45
CA ALA A 147 0.38 7.13 10.96
C ALA A 147 -0.34 5.93 10.31
N PRO A 148 -1.69 5.87 10.37
CA PRO A 148 -2.46 4.78 9.79
C PRO A 148 -2.20 4.57 8.31
N VAL A 149 -2.38 3.33 7.86
CA VAL A 149 -2.42 2.94 6.44
C VAL A 149 -3.87 2.87 6.00
N VAL A 150 -4.17 3.51 4.87
CA VAL A 150 -5.50 3.45 4.22
C VAL A 150 -5.37 2.61 2.96
N SER A 151 -6.22 1.61 2.82
CA SER A 151 -6.20 0.63 1.72
C SER A 151 -7.55 0.56 1.05
N LEU A 152 -7.63 1.00 -0.22
CA LEU A 152 -8.82 0.96 -1.06
C LEU A 152 -8.73 -0.20 -2.03
N SER A 153 -9.82 -0.94 -2.17
CA SER A 153 -9.91 -2.14 -3.00
C SER A 153 -10.77 -1.91 -4.23
N LEU A 154 -10.29 -2.28 -5.42
CA LEU A 154 -11.01 -2.15 -6.70
C LEU A 154 -10.80 -3.42 -7.55
N GLY A 155 -11.84 -3.86 -8.24
CA GLY A 155 -11.77 -5.00 -9.12
C GLY A 155 -11.92 -6.35 -8.40
N ASP A 156 -11.07 -7.33 -8.74
CA ASP A 156 -11.19 -8.67 -8.19
C ASP A 156 -11.02 -8.72 -6.67
N THR A 157 -11.79 -9.59 -6.04
CA THR A 157 -11.71 -9.88 -4.60
C THR A 157 -10.33 -10.44 -4.24
N ALA A 158 -9.80 -10.01 -3.12
CA ALA A 158 -8.58 -10.58 -2.54
C ALA A 158 -8.83 -11.24 -1.20
N LEU A 159 -8.16 -12.36 -0.96
CA LEU A 159 -7.96 -12.89 0.37
C LEU A 159 -6.74 -12.20 0.97
N PHE A 160 -7.01 -11.25 1.85
CA PHE A 160 -6.01 -10.46 2.56
C PHE A 160 -5.78 -11.04 3.94
N ARG A 161 -4.52 -11.17 4.33
CA ARG A 161 -4.14 -11.67 5.64
C ARG A 161 -3.59 -10.53 6.49
N LEU A 162 -4.19 -10.32 7.65
CA LEU A 162 -3.73 -9.42 8.69
C LEU A 162 -3.20 -10.26 9.86
N GLY A 163 -1.91 -10.18 10.12
CA GLY A 163 -1.24 -10.93 11.18
C GLY A 163 -1.00 -10.10 12.43
N ASN A 164 -0.05 -10.56 13.24
CA ASN A 164 0.44 -9.86 14.42
C ASN A 164 1.64 -8.95 14.07
N THR A 165 2.11 -8.18 15.04
CA THR A 165 3.23 -7.24 14.87
C THR A 165 4.61 -7.86 15.13
N GLU A 166 4.68 -9.10 15.59
CA GLU A 166 5.94 -9.72 16.06
C GLU A 166 6.53 -10.65 15.00
N THR A 167 5.71 -11.56 14.46
CA THR A 167 6.17 -12.63 13.60
C THR A 167 5.31 -12.80 12.35
N ARG A 168 5.86 -13.48 11.32
CA ARG A 168 5.11 -13.88 10.12
C ARG A 168 4.25 -15.14 10.32
N THR A 169 4.13 -15.62 11.56
CA THR A 169 3.35 -16.80 11.93
C THR A 169 2.04 -16.39 12.60
N ARG A 170 1.17 -17.36 12.88
CA ARG A 170 -0.07 -17.12 13.62
C ARG A 170 0.19 -16.41 14.95
N PRO A 171 -0.79 -15.60 15.48
CA PRO A 171 -2.16 -15.47 14.97
C PRO A 171 -2.28 -14.51 13.79
N TRP A 172 -3.26 -14.77 12.92
CA TRP A 172 -3.70 -13.86 11.85
C TRP A 172 -5.19 -14.00 11.58
N THR A 173 -5.76 -12.98 10.96
CA THR A 173 -7.14 -12.96 10.45
C THR A 173 -7.09 -12.85 8.93
N ASP A 174 -7.83 -13.71 8.24
CA ASP A 174 -8.01 -13.63 6.79
C ASP A 174 -9.30 -12.87 6.48
N LEU A 175 -9.22 -11.86 5.61
CA LEU A 175 -10.28 -10.96 5.22
C LEU A 175 -10.53 -11.08 3.71
N GLU A 176 -11.78 -11.16 3.30
CA GLU A 176 -12.16 -10.91 1.91
C GLU A 176 -12.27 -9.41 1.69
N LEU A 177 -11.41 -8.87 0.81
CA LEU A 177 -11.47 -7.49 0.37
C LEU A 177 -12.03 -7.44 -1.04
N ARG A 178 -13.26 -6.95 -1.17
CA ARG A 178 -13.98 -6.83 -2.45
C ARG A 178 -13.82 -5.43 -3.04
N SER A 179 -14.24 -5.26 -4.29
CA SER A 179 -14.27 -3.93 -4.94
C SER A 179 -15.14 -2.98 -4.14
N GLY A 180 -14.64 -1.78 -3.85
CA GLY A 180 -15.32 -0.78 -3.04
C GLY A 180 -15.02 -0.83 -1.54
N ASP A 181 -14.31 -1.85 -1.05
CA ASP A 181 -13.97 -1.97 0.37
C ASP A 181 -12.85 -1.02 0.76
N LEU A 182 -12.98 -0.47 1.95
CA LEU A 182 -11.97 0.28 2.67
C LEU A 182 -11.46 -0.55 3.85
N LEU A 183 -10.14 -0.77 3.89
CA LEU A 183 -9.44 -1.27 5.07
C LEU A 183 -8.50 -0.20 5.59
N VAL A 184 -8.58 0.12 6.87
CA VAL A 184 -7.65 1.03 7.54
C VAL A 184 -7.02 0.27 8.70
N PHE A 185 -5.70 0.42 8.90
CA PHE A 185 -5.04 -0.13 10.07
C PHE A 185 -3.96 0.83 10.59
N GLY A 186 -4.01 1.09 11.89
CA GLY A 186 -3.17 2.04 12.60
C GLY A 186 -3.02 1.66 14.06
N GLY A 187 -2.39 2.51 14.87
CA GLY A 187 -2.16 2.26 16.27
C GLY A 187 -1.55 0.88 16.53
N PRO A 188 -2.18 0.01 17.36
CA PRO A 188 -1.64 -1.33 17.65
C PRO A 188 -1.40 -2.21 16.42
N SER A 189 -2.15 -2.02 15.33
CA SER A 189 -2.01 -2.81 14.10
C SER A 189 -1.14 -2.15 13.05
N ARG A 190 -0.58 -0.95 13.27
CA ARG A 190 0.20 -0.21 12.26
C ARG A 190 1.32 -1.03 11.64
N PHE A 191 2.00 -1.81 12.43
CA PHE A 191 3.13 -2.64 12.00
C PHE A 191 2.78 -4.14 11.93
N ALA A 192 1.50 -4.48 11.82
CA ALA A 192 1.08 -5.86 11.64
C ALA A 192 1.63 -6.44 10.33
N TYR A 193 2.11 -7.67 10.36
CA TYR A 193 2.42 -8.41 9.15
C TYR A 193 1.16 -8.61 8.34
N HIS A 194 1.21 -8.22 7.06
CA HIS A 194 0.06 -8.34 6.17
C HIS A 194 0.48 -8.71 4.75
N GLY A 195 -0.50 -9.17 3.96
CA GLY A 195 -0.26 -9.54 2.58
C GLY A 195 -1.50 -10.03 1.87
N VAL A 196 -1.40 -10.25 0.57
CA VAL A 196 -2.46 -10.83 -0.27
C VAL A 196 -2.10 -12.27 -0.56
N VAL A 197 -2.88 -13.19 0.02
CA VAL A 197 -2.69 -14.64 -0.12
C VAL A 197 -2.99 -15.08 -1.55
N ARG A 198 -4.10 -14.56 -2.09
CA ARG A 198 -4.55 -14.79 -3.47
C ARG A 198 -5.59 -13.75 -3.88
N THR A 199 -5.79 -13.58 -5.18
CA THR A 199 -6.96 -12.94 -5.76
C THR A 199 -7.95 -13.99 -6.23
N LEU A 200 -9.24 -13.65 -6.30
CA LEU A 200 -10.31 -14.49 -6.84
C LEU A 200 -10.66 -13.91 -8.22
N PRO A 201 -10.20 -14.56 -9.30
CA PRO A 201 -10.42 -14.05 -10.66
C PRO A 201 -11.90 -13.91 -11.00
N ASP A 202 -12.20 -12.96 -11.88
CA ASP A 202 -13.55 -12.76 -12.47
C ASP A 202 -14.64 -12.43 -11.43
N THR A 203 -14.24 -11.86 -10.27
CA THR A 203 -15.17 -11.36 -9.25
C THR A 203 -15.40 -9.85 -9.33
N ALA A 204 -14.67 -9.14 -10.19
CA ALA A 204 -14.89 -7.73 -10.47
C ALA A 204 -16.22 -7.50 -11.18
N ASP A 205 -16.88 -6.36 -10.90
CA ASP A 205 -17.99 -5.90 -11.73
C ASP A 205 -17.45 -5.57 -13.14
N PRO A 206 -17.98 -6.22 -14.20
CA PRO A 206 -17.57 -5.94 -15.57
C PRO A 206 -17.73 -4.47 -15.99
N ALA A 207 -18.63 -3.72 -15.35
CA ALA A 207 -18.84 -2.29 -15.62
C ALA A 207 -17.63 -1.41 -15.23
N LEU A 208 -16.69 -1.92 -14.42
CA LEU A 208 -15.42 -1.25 -14.13
C LEU A 208 -14.43 -1.33 -15.30
N GLY A 209 -14.62 -2.28 -16.23
CA GLY A 209 -13.69 -2.54 -17.33
C GLY A 209 -12.26 -2.84 -16.83
N LEU A 210 -12.13 -3.39 -15.64
CA LEU A 210 -10.87 -3.73 -14.97
C LEU A 210 -10.68 -5.24 -14.98
N VAL A 211 -9.52 -5.69 -15.44
CA VAL A 211 -9.09 -7.10 -15.34
C VAL A 211 -8.10 -7.21 -14.17
N GLY A 212 -8.37 -8.15 -13.28
CA GLY A 212 -7.60 -8.33 -12.05
C GLY A 212 -8.02 -7.36 -10.95
N ARG A 213 -7.10 -7.06 -10.05
CA ARG A 213 -7.34 -6.21 -8.88
C ARG A 213 -6.44 -4.98 -8.89
N LEU A 214 -6.99 -3.85 -8.51
CA LEU A 214 -6.24 -2.67 -8.07
C LEU A 214 -6.39 -2.51 -6.55
N ASN A 215 -5.30 -2.11 -5.92
CA ASN A 215 -5.29 -1.69 -4.53
C ASN A 215 -4.54 -0.36 -4.43
N ILE A 216 -5.17 0.64 -3.83
CA ILE A 216 -4.54 1.94 -3.55
C ILE A 216 -4.21 1.96 -2.06
N THR A 217 -2.93 1.89 -1.73
CA THR A 217 -2.44 1.99 -0.35
C THR A 217 -1.89 3.39 -0.13
N VAL A 218 -2.51 4.14 0.78
CA VAL A 218 -2.14 5.53 1.10
C VAL A 218 -1.49 5.58 2.47
N ARG A 219 -0.42 6.37 2.56
CA ARG A 219 0.40 6.52 3.77
C ARG A 219 0.78 7.99 3.98
N GLN A 220 1.09 8.32 5.23
CA GLN A 220 1.83 9.52 5.59
C GLN A 220 3.25 9.08 5.98
N SER A 221 4.24 9.49 5.19
CA SER A 221 5.61 8.99 5.36
C SER A 221 6.41 9.70 6.44
N GLY A 222 6.14 10.98 6.66
CA GLY A 222 6.96 11.83 7.51
C GLY A 222 8.34 12.17 6.92
N LEU A 223 8.61 11.85 5.65
CA LEU A 223 9.92 12.04 5.02
C LEU A 223 10.26 13.51 4.77
N ASP A 224 9.27 14.37 4.60
CA ASP A 224 9.45 15.82 4.44
C ASP A 224 9.69 16.56 5.78
N ARG A 225 9.55 15.87 6.92
CA ARG A 225 9.85 16.45 8.23
C ARG A 225 11.37 16.48 8.43
N PRO A 226 11.94 17.59 8.94
CA PRO A 226 13.35 17.62 9.28
C PRO A 226 13.65 16.51 10.31
N ASP A 227 14.76 15.81 10.09
CA ASP A 227 15.18 14.72 10.97
C ASP A 227 15.42 15.26 12.37
N ARG A 228 14.64 14.83 13.36
CA ARG A 228 14.85 15.20 14.77
C ARG A 228 16.05 14.49 15.40
N ARG A 229 16.71 13.62 14.65
CA ARG A 229 17.94 12.94 15.10
C ARG A 229 19.12 13.82 14.70
N GLU A 230 19.74 14.45 15.67
CA GLU A 230 21.01 15.15 15.49
C GLU A 230 22.02 14.21 14.82
N GLY A 231 22.49 14.56 13.62
CA GLY A 231 23.50 13.83 12.87
C GLY A 231 23.02 13.14 11.59
N GLY A 232 21.80 13.38 11.11
CA GLY A 232 21.26 12.72 9.93
C GLY A 232 21.68 13.34 8.60
N ARG A 233 21.99 12.49 7.64
CA ARG A 233 22.30 12.74 6.23
C ARG A 233 21.16 13.54 5.58
N PRO A 234 21.45 14.52 4.68
CA PRO A 234 20.44 15.36 4.05
C PRO A 234 19.45 14.53 3.22
N PRO A 235 18.15 14.94 3.15
CA PRO A 235 17.15 14.26 2.33
C PRO A 235 17.58 14.26 0.85
N GLY A 236 17.51 13.10 0.21
CA GLY A 236 17.81 12.94 -1.21
C GLY A 236 19.23 12.47 -1.55
N ALA A 237 20.10 12.19 -0.58
CA ALA A 237 21.37 11.56 -0.87
C ALA A 237 21.17 10.06 -1.16
N PRO A 238 21.73 9.50 -2.27
CA PRO A 238 21.65 8.08 -2.56
C PRO A 238 22.16 7.27 -1.37
N ILE A 239 21.45 6.20 -1.01
CA ILE A 239 21.95 5.25 -0.01
C ILE A 239 23.11 4.53 -0.64
N ASP A 240 24.33 4.65 -0.07
CA ASP A 240 25.45 3.83 -0.46
C ASP A 240 25.02 2.36 -0.41
N ARG A 241 25.08 1.71 -1.56
CA ARG A 241 24.87 0.27 -1.63
C ARG A 241 25.90 -0.38 -0.70
N PRO A 242 25.49 -1.24 0.24
CA PRO A 242 26.48 -1.99 1.01
C PRO A 242 27.36 -2.74 0.00
N GLY A 243 28.66 -2.45 0.04
CA GLY A 243 29.65 -3.06 -0.82
C GLY A 243 29.50 -4.58 -0.78
N ARG A 244 29.61 -5.23 -1.95
CA ARG A 244 29.75 -6.68 -2.04
C ARG A 244 30.77 -7.12 -1.01
N ARG A 245 30.35 -7.85 0.01
CA ARG A 245 31.27 -8.63 0.81
C ARG A 245 31.76 -9.74 -0.11
N GLU A 246 33.01 -9.63 -0.53
CA GLU A 246 33.73 -10.76 -1.10
C GLU A 246 33.80 -11.84 -0.02
N PHE A 247 33.21 -12.99 -0.29
CA PHE A 247 33.45 -14.18 0.51
C PHE A 247 34.83 -14.70 0.12
N PRO A 248 35.72 -15.00 1.08
CA PRO A 248 36.96 -15.64 0.75
C PRO A 248 36.72 -17.04 0.18
N ASP A 249 37.38 -17.30 -0.93
CA ASP A 249 37.42 -18.62 -1.57
C ASP A 249 37.84 -19.69 -0.55
N GLY A 250 36.96 -20.65 -0.32
CA GLY A 250 37.24 -21.79 0.52
C GLY A 250 38.25 -22.71 -0.17
N GLU A 251 39.37 -22.94 0.48
CA GLU A 251 40.34 -23.98 0.11
C GLU A 251 39.69 -25.37 0.13
N GLU A 252 39.88 -26.08 -0.96
CA GLU A 252 39.68 -27.54 -1.06
C GLU A 252 40.65 -28.28 -0.14
N THR A 253 40.16 -29.16 0.70
CA THR A 253 40.73 -30.46 1.06
C THR A 253 39.63 -31.40 1.52
#